data_da62d1829b0b06c533c66ff25f656034
#
_entry.id   da62d1829b0b06c533c66ff25f656034
#
_cell.length_a   1.000
_cell.length_b   1.000
_cell.length_c   1.000
_cell.angle_alpha   90.00
_cell.angle_beta   90.00
_cell.angle_gamma   90.00
#
_symmetry.space_group_name_H-M   'P 1'
#
loop_
_entity.id
_entity.type
_entity.pdbx_description
1 polymer ?
#
loop_
_entity_poly.entity_id
_entity_poly.type
_entity_poly.pdbx_seq_one_letter_code
_entity_poly.pdbx_strand_id
1 'polypeptide(L)'
;MKNKIAIIGAGLFGITTYIILKKNNFDCTLFEKNKNFLLGASTNNLNRVHFGYHYPRDTQTAKQSYSGYKTFKKLFKPSILTNFKNYYFISKHSKVSFSKYLNFCKKNNLKYKVVNTKNFY
;
A
#
# COMPACT_ATOMS: atom_id res chain seq x y z
N MET A 1 1.12 -0.81 -37.82
CA MET A 1 -0.06 -1.29 -37.07
C MET A 1 0.19 -1.02 -35.58
N LYS A 2 -0.74 -0.37 -34.88
CA LYS A 2 -0.61 -0.24 -33.40
C LYS A 2 -0.87 -1.62 -32.77
N ASN A 3 0.05 -2.09 -31.95
CA ASN A 3 -0.13 -3.34 -31.21
C ASN A 3 -1.35 -3.22 -30.29
N LYS A 4 -2.26 -4.19 -30.38
CA LYS A 4 -3.41 -4.31 -29.47
C LYS A 4 -2.96 -5.00 -28.18
N ILE A 5 -3.28 -4.42 -27.02
CA ILE A 5 -2.89 -4.93 -25.72
C ILE A 5 -4.13 -5.47 -25.00
N ALA A 6 -4.10 -6.74 -24.61
CA ALA A 6 -5.11 -7.34 -23.74
C ALA A 6 -4.63 -7.30 -22.28
N ILE A 7 -5.46 -6.76 -21.38
CA ILE A 7 -5.23 -6.74 -19.94
C ILE A 7 -6.22 -7.70 -19.31
N ILE A 8 -5.73 -8.70 -18.59
CA ILE A 8 -6.57 -9.73 -17.98
C ILE A 8 -6.68 -9.49 -16.47
N GLY A 9 -7.92 -9.27 -16.03
CA GLY A 9 -8.28 -9.01 -14.63
C GLY A 9 -8.42 -7.53 -14.30
N ALA A 10 -9.59 -7.14 -13.80
CA ALA A 10 -9.93 -5.78 -13.38
C ALA A 10 -9.76 -5.58 -11.86
N GLY A 11 -8.69 -6.09 -11.28
CA GLY A 11 -8.21 -5.70 -9.96
C GLY A 11 -7.51 -4.34 -10.01
N LEU A 12 -7.00 -3.85 -8.88
CA LEU A 12 -6.34 -2.54 -8.78
C LEU A 12 -5.22 -2.36 -9.82
N PHE A 13 -4.37 -3.37 -10.00
CA PHE A 13 -3.27 -3.30 -10.97
C PHE A 13 -3.77 -3.26 -12.42
N GLY A 14 -4.73 -4.14 -12.79
CA GLY A 14 -5.26 -4.18 -14.16
C GLY A 14 -5.94 -2.89 -14.55
N ILE A 15 -6.79 -2.33 -13.68
CA ILE A 15 -7.46 -1.04 -13.91
C ILE A 15 -6.43 0.08 -14.02
N THR A 16 -5.45 0.14 -13.13
CA THR A 16 -4.42 1.18 -13.17
C THR A 16 -3.61 1.11 -14.46
N THR A 17 -3.20 -0.09 -14.86
CA THR A 17 -2.48 -0.32 -16.12
C THR A 17 -3.33 0.12 -17.32
N TYR A 18 -4.60 -0.27 -17.35
CA TYR A 18 -5.53 0.13 -18.42
C TYR A 18 -5.64 1.65 -18.53
N ILE A 19 -5.86 2.35 -17.40
CA ILE A 19 -5.98 3.82 -17.37
C ILE A 19 -4.70 4.49 -17.88
N ILE A 20 -3.53 4.01 -17.42
CA ILE A 20 -2.24 4.58 -17.84
C ILE A 20 -2.01 4.37 -19.33
N LEU A 21 -2.26 3.17 -19.85
CA LEU A 21 -2.09 2.86 -21.26
C LEU A 21 -3.06 3.68 -22.15
N LYS A 22 -4.32 3.80 -21.74
CA LYS A 22 -5.30 4.64 -22.46
C LYS A 22 -4.90 6.11 -22.49
N LYS A 23 -4.42 6.66 -21.36
CA LYS A 23 -3.92 8.04 -21.32
C LYS A 23 -2.69 8.29 -22.22
N ASN A 24 -1.95 7.24 -22.54
CA ASN A 24 -0.82 7.29 -23.46
C ASN A 24 -1.17 6.81 -24.88
N ASN A 25 -2.46 6.79 -25.25
CA ASN A 25 -2.98 6.46 -26.57
C ASN A 25 -2.66 5.04 -27.07
N PHE A 26 -2.45 4.10 -26.14
CA PHE A 26 -2.35 2.69 -26.52
C PHE A 26 -3.72 2.10 -26.82
N ASP A 27 -3.78 1.20 -27.84
CA ASP A 27 -4.96 0.40 -28.13
C ASP A 27 -5.00 -0.78 -27.14
N CYS A 28 -5.81 -0.69 -26.09
CA CYS A 28 -5.91 -1.72 -25.07
C CYS A 28 -7.35 -2.02 -24.67
N THR A 29 -7.59 -3.28 -24.31
CA THR A 29 -8.87 -3.80 -23.82
C THR A 29 -8.65 -4.49 -22.47
N LEU A 30 -9.52 -4.20 -21.51
CA LEU A 30 -9.52 -4.82 -20.17
C LEU A 30 -10.60 -5.92 -20.14
N PHE A 31 -10.19 -7.13 -19.75
CA PHE A 31 -11.06 -8.28 -19.60
C PHE A 31 -11.20 -8.66 -18.12
N GLU A 32 -12.41 -8.87 -17.65
CA GLU A 32 -12.72 -9.32 -16.28
C GLU A 32 -13.74 -10.46 -16.34
N LYS A 33 -13.50 -11.51 -15.56
CA LYS A 33 -14.39 -12.70 -15.49
C LYS A 33 -15.65 -12.46 -14.65
N ASN A 34 -15.57 -11.54 -13.69
CA ASN A 34 -16.68 -11.21 -12.82
C ASN A 34 -17.55 -10.11 -13.42
N LYS A 35 -18.79 -9.96 -12.91
CA LYS A 35 -19.72 -8.91 -13.35
C LYS A 35 -19.23 -7.49 -13.05
N ASN A 36 -18.38 -7.33 -12.01
CA ASN A 36 -17.83 -6.04 -11.58
C ASN A 36 -16.31 -6.12 -11.38
N PHE A 37 -15.66 -4.96 -11.41
CA PHE A 37 -14.25 -4.81 -11.12
C PHE A 37 -13.95 -4.83 -9.60
N LEU A 38 -12.69 -5.04 -9.23
CA LEU A 38 -12.15 -5.05 -7.86
C LEU A 38 -12.68 -6.16 -6.94
N LEU A 39 -13.45 -7.13 -7.40
CA LEU A 39 -14.07 -8.18 -6.57
C LEU A 39 -13.10 -9.25 -6.03
N GLY A 40 -11.83 -9.18 -6.38
CA GLY A 40 -10.80 -10.10 -5.88
C GLY A 40 -10.06 -9.58 -4.65
N ALA A 41 -8.74 -9.79 -4.62
CA ALA A 41 -7.87 -9.36 -3.53
C ALA A 41 -7.94 -7.84 -3.23
N SER A 42 -8.30 -7.03 -4.22
CA SER A 42 -8.39 -5.57 -4.04
C SER A 42 -9.48 -5.13 -3.08
N THR A 43 -10.55 -5.91 -2.92
CA THR A 43 -11.65 -5.63 -1.96
C THR A 43 -11.47 -6.40 -0.65
N ASN A 44 -10.86 -7.60 -0.72
CA ASN A 44 -10.72 -8.51 0.41
C ASN A 44 -9.43 -8.28 1.22
N ASN A 45 -8.96 -7.04 1.34
CA ASN A 45 -7.79 -6.67 2.12
C ASN A 45 -8.12 -5.53 3.10
N LEU A 46 -7.17 -5.18 3.96
CA LEU A 46 -7.35 -4.13 4.97
C LEU A 46 -7.40 -2.71 4.39
N ASN A 47 -7.28 -2.53 3.08
CA ASN A 47 -7.29 -1.25 2.36
C ASN A 47 -6.36 -0.19 2.97
N ARG A 48 -5.23 -0.62 3.52
CA ARG A 48 -4.23 0.26 4.13
C ARG A 48 -3.13 0.62 3.14
N VAL A 49 -2.82 1.89 3.08
CA VAL A 49 -1.61 2.35 2.37
C VAL A 49 -0.43 2.24 3.31
N HIS A 50 0.54 1.38 2.97
CA HIS A 50 1.69 1.09 3.81
C HIS A 50 2.83 2.08 3.59
N PHE A 51 3.39 2.60 4.72
CA PHE A 51 4.55 3.50 4.72
C PHE A 51 5.87 2.78 5.04
N GLY A 52 5.84 1.46 5.17
CA GLY A 52 7.01 0.66 5.53
C GLY A 52 7.05 0.20 6.99
N TYR A 53 6.18 0.67 7.87
CA TYR A 53 6.15 0.31 9.30
C TYR A 53 6.01 -1.20 9.58
N HIS A 54 5.46 -1.96 8.65
CA HIS A 54 5.24 -3.41 8.79
C HIS A 54 6.49 -4.26 8.53
N TYR A 55 7.60 -3.65 8.10
CA TYR A 55 8.79 -4.38 7.65
C TYR A 55 10.03 -4.13 8.51
N PRO A 56 9.96 -4.27 9.87
CA PRO A 56 11.08 -3.93 10.75
C PRO A 56 12.30 -4.82 10.58
N ARG A 57 12.18 -5.94 9.86
CA ARG A 57 13.26 -6.87 9.57
C ARG A 57 13.80 -6.78 8.14
N ASP A 58 13.16 -5.95 7.32
CA ASP A 58 13.52 -5.78 5.91
C ASP A 58 13.44 -4.30 5.52
N THR A 59 14.59 -3.65 5.62
CA THR A 59 14.72 -2.22 5.29
C THR A 59 14.49 -1.94 3.80
N GLN A 60 14.82 -2.88 2.92
CA GLN A 60 14.61 -2.71 1.49
C GLN A 60 13.11 -2.66 1.17
N THR A 61 12.35 -3.63 1.66
CA THR A 61 10.89 -3.65 1.51
C THR A 61 10.23 -2.43 2.17
N ALA A 62 10.73 -1.98 3.33
CA ALA A 62 10.25 -0.75 3.95
C ALA A 62 10.43 0.49 3.06
N LYS A 63 11.60 0.65 2.45
CA LYS A 63 11.90 1.75 1.51
C LYS A 63 11.05 1.66 0.24
N GLN A 64 10.87 0.47 -0.32
CA GLN A 64 10.02 0.25 -1.49
C GLN A 64 8.55 0.60 -1.18
N SER A 65 8.03 0.20 -0.02
CA SER A 65 6.67 0.57 0.41
C SER A 65 6.50 2.08 0.52
N TYR A 66 7.48 2.79 1.08
CA TYR A 66 7.43 4.24 1.18
C TYR A 66 7.49 4.94 -0.19
N SER A 67 8.32 4.43 -1.09
CA SER A 67 8.39 4.92 -2.47
C SER A 67 7.08 4.68 -3.21
N GLY A 68 6.53 3.47 -3.11
CA GLY A 68 5.23 3.10 -3.68
C GLY A 68 4.09 3.97 -3.15
N TYR A 69 4.09 4.30 -1.85
CA TYR A 69 3.13 5.25 -1.27
C TYR A 69 3.15 6.61 -1.97
N LYS A 70 4.32 7.17 -2.25
CA LYS A 70 4.42 8.48 -2.90
C LYS A 70 3.76 8.46 -4.29
N THR A 71 4.01 7.42 -5.07
CA THR A 71 3.42 7.22 -6.39
C THR A 71 1.91 6.98 -6.28
N PHE A 72 1.49 6.13 -5.35
CA PHE A 72 0.07 5.85 -5.11
C PHE A 72 -0.70 7.11 -4.70
N LYS A 73 -0.13 7.91 -3.78
CA LYS A 73 -0.72 9.18 -3.36
C LYS A 73 -0.89 10.15 -4.51
N LYS A 74 0.08 10.21 -5.43
CA LYS A 74 0.00 11.09 -6.62
C LYS A 74 -1.16 10.68 -7.54
N LEU A 75 -1.38 9.37 -7.72
CA LEU A 75 -2.41 8.85 -8.62
C LEU A 75 -3.81 8.81 -7.99
N PHE A 76 -3.90 8.50 -6.70
CA PHE A 76 -5.15 8.15 -6.01
C PHE A 76 -5.43 9.01 -4.78
N LYS A 77 -4.92 10.24 -4.72
CA LYS A 77 -5.09 11.14 -3.56
C LYS A 77 -6.54 11.25 -3.05
N PRO A 78 -7.57 11.38 -3.89
CA PRO A 78 -8.95 11.48 -3.43
C PRO A 78 -9.48 10.22 -2.72
N SER A 79 -8.86 9.06 -2.95
CA SER A 79 -9.24 7.77 -2.35
C SER A 79 -8.51 7.46 -1.05
N ILE A 80 -7.63 8.36 -0.57
CA ILE A 80 -6.83 8.14 0.64
C ILE A 80 -7.43 8.91 1.82
N LEU A 81 -7.92 8.17 2.81
CA LEU A 81 -8.32 8.75 4.09
C LEU A 81 -7.08 8.97 4.97
N THR A 82 -6.92 10.17 5.52
CA THR A 82 -5.70 10.56 6.27
C THR A 82 -5.97 11.02 7.70
N ASN A 83 -7.20 11.34 8.05
CA ASN A 83 -7.53 12.03 9.30
C ASN A 83 -7.88 11.06 10.43
N PHE A 84 -7.07 10.03 10.64
CA PHE A 84 -7.25 9.09 11.75
C PHE A 84 -5.91 8.67 12.35
N LYS A 85 -5.95 8.33 13.65
CA LYS A 85 -4.76 7.86 14.38
C LYS A 85 -4.52 6.38 14.09
N ASN A 86 -3.28 6.03 13.81
CA ASN A 86 -2.84 4.64 13.68
C ASN A 86 -1.94 4.28 14.86
N TYR A 87 -2.21 3.15 15.50
CA TYR A 87 -1.43 2.63 16.59
C TYR A 87 -0.73 1.34 16.17
N TYR A 88 0.51 1.17 16.61
CA TYR A 88 1.32 0.01 16.34
C TYR A 88 1.76 -0.61 17.66
N PHE A 89 1.24 -1.79 17.96
CA PHE A 89 1.54 -2.51 19.18
C PHE A 89 2.60 -3.56 18.91
N ILE A 90 3.65 -3.59 19.74
CA ILE A 90 4.71 -4.60 19.70
C ILE A 90 4.45 -5.59 20.84
N SER A 91 4.09 -6.81 20.48
CA SER A 91 3.88 -7.90 21.45
C SER A 91 5.17 -8.23 22.20
N LYS A 92 5.05 -8.66 23.46
CA LYS A 92 6.17 -9.19 24.25
C LYS A 92 6.84 -10.40 23.58
N HIS A 93 6.08 -11.17 22.81
CA HIS A 93 6.56 -12.35 22.07
C HIS A 93 6.97 -12.04 20.63
N SER A 94 7.04 -10.76 20.26
CA SER A 94 7.46 -10.37 18.90
C SER A 94 8.92 -10.76 18.64
N LYS A 95 9.23 -11.20 17.43
CA LYS A 95 10.61 -11.42 16.94
C LYS A 95 11.45 -10.13 16.90
N VAL A 96 10.79 -8.96 16.97
CA VAL A 96 11.42 -7.64 17.00
C VAL A 96 11.05 -6.97 18.33
N SER A 97 12.04 -6.70 19.18
CA SER A 97 11.82 -5.98 20.43
C SER A 97 11.41 -4.52 20.15
N PHE A 98 10.78 -3.89 21.14
CA PHE A 98 10.37 -2.49 21.06
C PHE A 98 11.52 -1.56 20.70
N SER A 99 12.68 -1.71 21.35
CA SER A 99 13.88 -0.91 21.06
C SER A 99 14.40 -1.10 19.63
N LYS A 100 14.44 -2.34 19.15
CA LYS A 100 14.81 -2.64 17.74
C LYS A 100 13.84 -2.01 16.77
N TYR A 101 12.54 -2.03 17.06
CA TYR A 101 11.53 -1.39 16.24
C TYR A 101 11.70 0.14 16.19
N LEU A 102 11.96 0.80 17.32
CA LEU A 102 12.21 2.24 17.35
C LEU A 102 13.46 2.61 16.53
N ASN A 103 14.54 1.82 16.67
CA ASN A 103 15.76 2.02 15.87
C ASN A 103 15.49 1.85 14.38
N PHE A 104 14.69 0.87 13.98
CA PHE A 104 14.25 0.69 12.61
C PHE A 104 13.49 1.93 12.11
N CYS A 105 12.54 2.46 12.88
CA CYS A 105 11.80 3.66 12.51
C CYS A 105 12.73 4.86 12.32
N LYS A 106 13.68 5.08 13.24
CA LYS A 106 14.69 6.16 13.14
C LYS A 106 15.54 6.02 11.87
N LYS A 107 16.10 4.83 11.62
CA LYS A 107 16.95 4.56 10.44
C LYS A 107 16.23 4.76 9.10
N ASN A 108 14.90 4.59 9.07
CA ASN A 108 14.10 4.72 7.86
C ASN A 108 13.29 6.04 7.80
N ASN A 109 13.58 6.99 8.69
CA ASN A 109 12.87 8.29 8.79
C ASN A 109 11.35 8.15 8.90
N LEU A 110 10.87 7.08 9.55
CA LEU A 110 9.45 6.86 9.82
C LEU A 110 9.04 7.64 11.07
N LYS A 111 8.09 8.55 10.93
CA LYS A 111 7.61 9.39 12.03
C LYS A 111 6.76 8.57 13.00
N TYR A 112 7.03 8.68 14.29
CA TYR A 112 6.26 8.02 15.34
C TYR A 112 6.23 8.86 16.62
N LYS A 113 5.26 8.55 17.48
CA LYS A 113 5.20 9.03 18.87
C LYS A 113 4.96 7.82 19.76
N VAL A 114 5.76 7.66 20.80
CA VAL A 114 5.53 6.63 21.80
C VAL A 114 4.36 7.08 22.68
N VAL A 115 3.41 6.18 22.90
CA VAL A 115 2.25 6.40 23.78
C VAL A 115 2.23 5.34 24.88
N ASN A 116 1.69 5.71 26.05
CA ASN A 116 1.50 4.76 27.13
C ASN A 116 0.28 3.88 26.86
N THR A 117 0.43 2.56 27.02
CA THR A 117 -0.67 1.60 26.82
C THR A 117 -1.81 1.78 27.84
N LYS A 118 -1.55 2.37 29.01
CA LYS A 118 -2.59 2.70 29.99
C LYS A 118 -3.71 3.59 29.45
N ASN A 119 -3.48 4.29 28.34
CA ASN A 119 -4.49 5.16 27.69
C ASN A 119 -5.46 4.39 26.78
N PHE A 120 -5.37 3.07 26.74
CA PHE A 120 -6.21 2.20 25.88
C PHE A 120 -7.10 1.22 26.67
N TYR A 121 -7.17 1.38 27.99
CA TYR A 121 -8.03 0.60 28.88
C TYR A 121 -8.94 1.54 29.66
#